data_7d274b0a137629aa9ed9b502e607c4dd
#
_entry.id   7d274b0a137629aa9ed9b502e607c4dd
#
_cell.length_a   1.000
_cell.length_b   1.000
_cell.length_c   1.000
_cell.angle_alpha   90.00
_cell.angle_beta   90.00
_cell.angle_gamma   90.00
#
_symmetry.space_group_name_H-M   'P 1'
#
loop_
_entity.id
_entity.type
_entity.pdbx_description
1 polymer ?
#
loop_
_entity_poly.entity_id
_entity_poly.type
_entity_poly.pdbx_seq_one_letter_code
_entity_poly.pdbx_strand_id
1 'polypeptide(L)'
;MKISEIEQLSLSPFWLSKLISHFVEGYGKETPFELTYILLPLVLRQESRETLSKLNANSTIYSAFLDHRDKRLNITALQHYVEAYSKYVNPSLIVYANAGHSFGKCLQNSRKYDFKKEKSQQTKKFYKAAYYLGVIFSKEETKDCFYKLGVFKV
;
A
#
# COMPACT_ATOMS: atom_id res chain seq x y z
N MET A 1 -5.77 23.80 -7.65
CA MET A 1 -5.96 22.52 -8.34
C MET A 1 -7.16 21.82 -7.71
N LYS A 2 -8.18 21.55 -8.49
CA LYS A 2 -9.34 20.82 -7.97
C LYS A 2 -8.98 19.34 -7.82
N ILE A 3 -9.16 18.81 -6.63
CA ILE A 3 -9.09 17.37 -6.38
C ILE A 3 -10.31 16.76 -7.05
N SER A 4 -10.13 15.77 -7.93
CA SER A 4 -11.25 15.08 -8.59
C SER A 4 -12.09 14.32 -7.56
N GLU A 5 -13.35 14.04 -7.91
CA GLU A 5 -14.22 13.25 -7.03
C GLU A 5 -13.61 11.89 -6.70
N ILE A 6 -12.92 11.28 -7.67
CA ILE A 6 -12.23 9.99 -7.48
C ILE A 6 -11.11 10.15 -6.46
N GLU A 7 -10.32 11.23 -6.52
CA GLU A 7 -9.27 11.50 -5.55
C GLU A 7 -9.85 11.75 -4.16
N GLN A 8 -10.98 12.47 -4.07
CA GLN A 8 -11.66 12.69 -2.79
C GLN A 8 -12.14 11.37 -2.18
N LEU A 9 -12.72 10.48 -2.97
CA LEU A 9 -13.14 9.16 -2.50
C LEU A 9 -11.95 8.31 -2.07
N SER A 10 -10.83 8.36 -2.80
CA SER A 10 -9.64 7.60 -2.46
C SER A 10 -8.95 8.09 -1.18
N LEU A 11 -9.27 9.30 -0.71
CA LEU A 11 -8.76 9.83 0.55
C LEU A 11 -9.68 9.56 1.74
N SER A 12 -10.84 8.91 1.52
CA SER A 12 -11.73 8.50 2.59
C SER A 12 -11.07 7.45 3.49
N PRO A 13 -11.03 7.66 4.82
CA PRO A 13 -10.46 6.67 5.73
C PRO A 13 -11.13 5.29 5.63
N PHE A 14 -12.42 5.25 5.32
CA PHE A 14 -13.16 3.99 5.16
C PHE A 14 -12.66 3.19 3.98
N TRP A 15 -12.41 3.84 2.86
CA TRP A 15 -11.88 3.18 1.67
C TRP A 15 -10.40 2.84 1.83
N LEU A 16 -9.61 3.77 2.39
CA LEU A 16 -8.18 3.55 2.63
C LEU A 16 -7.95 2.36 3.59
N SER A 17 -8.84 2.17 4.56
CA SER A 17 -8.75 1.01 5.45
C SER A 17 -8.89 -0.31 4.71
N LYS A 18 -9.66 -0.34 3.62
CA LYS A 18 -9.78 -1.53 2.76
C LYS A 18 -8.50 -1.78 1.99
N LEU A 19 -7.80 -0.74 1.56
CA LEU A 19 -6.46 -0.91 0.97
C LEU A 19 -5.49 -1.53 1.98
N ILE A 20 -5.53 -1.07 3.22
CA ILE A 20 -4.73 -1.64 4.31
C ILE A 20 -5.07 -3.12 4.48
N SER A 21 -6.35 -3.49 4.47
CA SER A 21 -6.77 -4.87 4.61
C SER A 21 -6.23 -5.77 3.50
N HIS A 22 -6.27 -5.31 2.26
CA HIS A 22 -5.71 -6.07 1.12
C HIS A 22 -4.19 -6.16 1.20
N PHE A 23 -3.53 -5.10 1.65
CA PHE A 23 -2.09 -5.08 1.88
C PHE A 23 -1.68 -6.11 2.93
N VAL A 24 -2.38 -6.15 4.07
CA VAL A 24 -2.14 -7.11 5.14
C VAL A 24 -2.38 -8.53 4.65
N GLU A 25 -3.41 -8.74 3.84
CA GLU A 25 -3.69 -10.05 3.24
C GLU A 25 -2.51 -10.51 2.35
N GLY A 26 -2.00 -9.62 1.51
CA GLY A 26 -0.84 -9.93 0.66
C GLY A 26 0.43 -10.17 1.46
N TYR A 27 0.63 -9.44 2.55
CA TYR A 27 1.78 -9.63 3.43
C TYR A 27 1.76 -11.03 4.06
N GLY A 28 0.57 -11.56 4.37
CA GLY A 28 0.37 -12.96 4.73
C GLY A 28 0.75 -13.35 6.15
N LYS A 29 1.17 -12.41 6.97
CA LYS A 29 1.55 -12.61 8.36
C LYS A 29 1.37 -11.29 9.11
N GLU A 30 1.70 -11.25 10.41
CA GLU A 30 1.64 -9.99 11.16
C GLU A 30 2.42 -8.90 10.43
N THR A 31 1.74 -7.80 10.14
CA THR A 31 2.25 -6.74 9.27
C THR A 31 2.65 -5.52 10.08
N PRO A 32 3.93 -5.09 10.08
CA PRO A 32 4.33 -3.87 10.77
C PRO A 32 3.51 -2.67 10.29
N PHE A 33 2.94 -1.91 11.24
CA PHE A 33 2.05 -0.80 10.89
C PHE A 33 2.79 0.33 10.13
N GLU A 34 4.10 0.47 10.35
CA GLU A 34 4.91 1.49 9.69
C GLU A 34 4.88 1.37 8.16
N LEU A 35 4.69 0.16 7.65
CA LEU A 35 4.63 -0.07 6.21
C LEU A 35 3.42 0.58 5.55
N THR A 36 2.37 0.89 6.31
CA THR A 36 1.20 1.59 5.77
C THR A 36 1.52 3.00 5.31
N TYR A 37 2.56 3.61 5.87
CA TYR A 37 3.01 4.94 5.45
C TYR A 37 3.62 4.93 4.05
N ILE A 38 4.16 3.79 3.61
CA ILE A 38 4.66 3.61 2.24
C ILE A 38 3.53 3.12 1.32
N LEU A 39 2.62 2.33 1.85
CA LEU A 39 1.49 1.77 1.09
C LEU A 39 0.70 2.86 0.37
N LEU A 40 0.25 3.88 1.10
CA LEU A 40 -0.64 4.87 0.53
C LEU A 40 -0.02 5.63 -0.64
N PRO A 41 1.18 6.22 -0.52
CA PRO A 41 1.76 6.95 -1.65
C PRO A 41 2.06 6.07 -2.86
N LEU A 42 2.38 4.80 -2.67
CA LEU A 42 2.66 3.90 -3.79
C LEU A 42 1.39 3.44 -4.51
N VAL A 43 0.33 3.17 -3.77
CA VAL A 43 -0.91 2.66 -4.37
C VAL A 43 -1.78 3.80 -4.93
N LEU A 44 -1.81 4.95 -4.26
CA LEU A 44 -2.67 6.06 -4.67
C LEU A 44 -2.13 6.82 -5.89
N ARG A 45 -0.83 6.78 -6.14
CA ARG A 45 -0.26 7.42 -7.32
C ARG A 45 -0.37 6.48 -8.52
N GLN A 46 -0.91 7.00 -9.62
CA GLN A 46 -1.21 6.21 -10.80
C GLN A 46 0.01 5.48 -11.36
N GLU A 47 1.15 6.16 -11.45
CA GLU A 47 2.37 5.61 -12.06
C GLU A 47 2.87 4.37 -11.32
N SER A 48 2.97 4.44 -9.99
CA SER A 48 3.40 3.31 -9.19
C SER A 48 2.33 2.23 -9.11
N ARG A 49 1.05 2.61 -9.03
CA ARG A 49 -0.06 1.66 -9.01
C ARG A 49 -0.11 0.80 -10.28
N GLU A 50 0.13 1.38 -11.44
CA GLU A 50 0.14 0.62 -12.69
C GLU A 50 1.24 -0.45 -12.68
N THR A 51 2.43 -0.13 -12.18
CA THR A 51 3.49 -1.09 -12.01
C THR A 51 3.07 -2.20 -11.05
N LEU A 52 2.50 -1.83 -9.89
CA LEU A 52 2.08 -2.79 -8.87
C LEU A 52 0.96 -3.71 -9.36
N SER A 53 0.06 -3.23 -10.20
CA SER A 53 -1.05 -4.04 -10.72
C SER A 53 -0.58 -5.14 -11.68
N LYS A 54 0.65 -5.08 -12.16
CA LYS A 54 1.24 -6.08 -13.06
C LYS A 54 2.11 -7.11 -12.33
N LEU A 55 2.28 -6.98 -11.03
CA LEU A 55 3.10 -7.89 -10.24
C LEU A 55 2.41 -9.25 -10.04
N ASN A 56 3.20 -10.23 -9.60
CA ASN A 56 2.73 -11.57 -9.27
C ASN A 56 3.45 -12.08 -8.02
N ALA A 57 3.16 -13.32 -7.62
CA ALA A 57 3.69 -13.90 -6.40
C ALA A 57 5.23 -14.02 -6.39
N ASN A 58 5.87 -14.02 -7.55
CA ASN A 58 7.33 -14.12 -7.66
C ASN A 58 8.04 -12.78 -7.67
N SER A 59 7.29 -11.68 -7.69
CA SER A 59 7.86 -10.32 -7.72
C SER A 59 8.55 -9.98 -6.41
N THR A 60 9.53 -9.08 -6.49
CA THR A 60 10.32 -8.57 -5.36
C THR A 60 10.37 -7.05 -5.42
N ILE A 61 10.89 -6.39 -4.37
CA ILE A 61 11.13 -4.95 -4.41
C ILE A 61 12.03 -4.59 -5.60
N TYR A 62 13.07 -5.38 -5.83
CA TYR A 62 13.98 -5.16 -6.95
C TYR A 62 13.25 -5.22 -8.29
N SER A 63 12.50 -6.28 -8.55
CA SER A 63 11.79 -6.43 -9.82
C SER A 63 10.66 -5.42 -10.00
N ALA A 64 10.07 -4.93 -8.91
CA ALA A 64 8.99 -3.95 -8.97
C ALA A 64 9.49 -2.53 -9.21
N PHE A 65 10.61 -2.13 -8.60
CA PHE A 65 11.01 -0.72 -8.52
C PHE A 65 12.46 -0.42 -8.90
N LEU A 66 13.36 -1.41 -8.95
CA LEU A 66 14.79 -1.15 -9.00
C LEU A 66 15.49 -1.68 -10.25
N ASP A 67 14.89 -2.59 -11.01
CA ASP A 67 15.55 -3.26 -12.13
C ASP A 67 15.62 -2.44 -13.42
N HIS A 68 14.78 -1.42 -13.55
CA HIS A 68 14.74 -0.53 -14.71
C HIS A 68 14.63 0.94 -14.29
N ARG A 69 15.20 1.82 -15.13
CA ARG A 69 15.15 3.26 -14.90
C ARG A 69 13.71 3.77 -14.74
N ASP A 70 12.81 3.34 -15.61
CA ASP A 70 11.41 3.81 -15.57
C ASP A 70 10.71 3.41 -14.27
N LYS A 71 11.02 2.21 -13.76
CA LYS A 71 10.47 1.77 -12.47
C LYS A 71 11.05 2.56 -11.30
N ARG A 72 12.35 2.91 -11.36
CA ARG A 72 12.99 3.71 -10.32
C ARG A 72 12.41 5.11 -10.23
N LEU A 73 11.88 5.65 -11.33
CA LEU A 73 11.20 6.94 -11.32
C LEU A 73 9.96 6.93 -10.41
N ASN A 74 9.30 5.78 -10.23
CA ASN A 74 8.13 5.66 -9.37
C ASN A 74 8.45 5.87 -7.88
N ILE A 75 9.70 5.65 -7.47
CA ILE A 75 10.12 5.86 -6.08
C ILE A 75 10.98 7.11 -5.91
N THR A 76 11.28 7.83 -7.00
CA THR A 76 11.96 9.12 -6.92
C THR A 76 11.09 10.07 -6.10
N ALA A 77 11.69 10.72 -5.10
CA ALA A 77 11.00 11.62 -4.18
C ALA A 77 9.90 10.94 -3.34
N LEU A 78 9.97 9.61 -3.16
CA LEU A 78 8.98 8.88 -2.37
C LEU A 78 8.88 9.42 -0.94
N GLN A 79 10.00 9.81 -0.33
CA GLN A 79 10.00 10.41 1.01
C GLN A 79 9.06 11.64 1.07
N HIS A 80 9.08 12.47 0.05
CA HIS A 80 8.19 13.64 -0.03
C HIS A 80 6.72 13.21 -0.04
N TYR A 81 6.38 12.17 -0.81
CA TYR A 81 5.01 11.67 -0.89
C TYR A 81 4.58 10.96 0.41
N VAL A 82 5.50 10.26 1.06
CA VAL A 82 5.24 9.67 2.38
C VAL A 82 4.84 10.77 3.36
N GLU A 83 5.56 11.86 3.39
CA GLU A 83 5.23 12.99 4.27
C GLU A 83 3.89 13.63 3.89
N ALA A 84 3.63 13.81 2.60
CA ALA A 84 2.40 14.42 2.12
C ALA A 84 1.15 13.58 2.43
N TYR A 85 1.26 12.25 2.36
CA TYR A 85 0.14 11.33 2.62
C TYR A 85 0.03 10.89 4.07
N SER A 86 1.00 11.21 4.92
CA SER A 86 1.04 10.72 6.31
C SER A 86 -0.21 11.05 7.12
N LYS A 87 -0.83 12.20 6.87
CA LYS A 87 -2.03 12.65 7.58
C LYS A 87 -3.26 11.76 7.36
N TYR A 88 -3.25 10.93 6.30
CA TYR A 88 -4.36 10.03 5.99
C TYR A 88 -4.19 8.65 6.63
N VAL A 89 -3.00 8.32 7.11
CA VAL A 89 -2.67 6.98 7.62
C VAL A 89 -3.37 6.71 8.95
N ASN A 90 -3.21 7.59 9.93
CA ASN A 90 -3.81 7.37 11.26
C ASN A 90 -5.33 7.23 11.23
N PRO A 91 -6.09 8.11 10.55
CA PRO A 91 -7.54 7.91 10.44
C PRO A 91 -7.91 6.58 9.80
N SER A 92 -7.16 6.14 8.80
CA SER A 92 -7.39 4.86 8.11
C SER A 92 -7.10 3.67 9.02
N LEU A 93 -6.07 3.74 9.85
CA LEU A 93 -5.75 2.70 10.83
C LEU A 93 -6.81 2.62 11.93
N ILE A 94 -7.37 3.76 12.34
CA ILE A 94 -8.47 3.78 13.31
C ILE A 94 -9.70 3.05 12.74
N VAL A 95 -10.06 3.34 11.49
CA VAL A 95 -11.17 2.64 10.83
C VAL A 95 -10.87 1.15 10.68
N TYR A 96 -9.63 0.81 10.33
CA TYR A 96 -9.18 -0.58 10.24
C TYR A 96 -9.40 -1.33 11.56
N ALA A 97 -8.97 -0.73 12.67
CA ALA A 97 -9.16 -1.32 14.01
C ALA A 97 -10.65 -1.44 14.37
N ASN A 98 -11.44 -0.40 14.07
CA ASN A 98 -12.87 -0.39 14.38
C ASN A 98 -13.66 -1.41 13.54
N ALA A 99 -13.11 -1.86 12.42
CA ALA A 99 -13.72 -2.93 11.62
C ALA A 99 -13.49 -4.33 12.23
N GLY A 100 -12.81 -4.43 13.36
CA GLY A 100 -12.58 -5.68 14.07
C GLY A 100 -11.23 -6.32 13.84
N HIS A 101 -10.34 -5.65 13.09
CA HIS A 101 -8.98 -6.14 12.88
C HIS A 101 -8.06 -5.79 14.05
N SER A 102 -6.97 -6.56 14.20
CA SER A 102 -5.98 -6.29 15.25
C SER A 102 -5.04 -5.15 14.82
N PHE A 103 -4.88 -4.17 15.70
CA PHE A 103 -3.98 -3.05 15.52
C PHE A 103 -3.12 -2.86 16.76
N GLY A 104 -1.81 -2.86 16.57
CA GLY A 104 -0.79 -2.62 17.60
C GLY A 104 0.51 -2.33 16.89
N LYS A 105 1.62 -2.89 17.37
CA LYS A 105 2.89 -2.82 16.62
C LYS A 105 2.77 -3.48 15.25
N CYS A 106 1.92 -4.49 15.15
CA CYS A 106 1.61 -5.18 13.90
C CYS A 106 0.12 -5.15 13.65
N LEU A 107 -0.25 -5.29 12.38
CA LEU A 107 -1.62 -5.38 11.92
C LEU A 107 -1.93 -6.82 11.56
N GLN A 108 -3.16 -7.26 11.88
CA GLN A 108 -3.62 -8.60 11.53
C GLN A 108 -5.10 -8.55 11.17
N ASN A 109 -5.44 -9.07 9.99
CA ASN A 109 -6.82 -9.14 9.55
C ASN A 109 -7.60 -10.19 10.36
N SER A 110 -8.83 -9.85 10.77
CA SER A 110 -9.74 -10.77 11.43
C SER A 110 -10.49 -11.66 10.45
N ARG A 111 -10.44 -11.35 9.16
CA ARG A 111 -11.08 -12.11 8.08
C ARG A 111 -10.23 -11.99 6.82
N LYS A 112 -10.51 -12.87 5.86
CA LYS A 112 -9.78 -12.89 4.59
C LYS A 112 -10.34 -11.87 3.59
N TYR A 113 -9.46 -11.34 2.76
CA TYR A 113 -9.79 -10.41 1.68
C TYR A 113 -9.30 -10.98 0.36
N ASP A 114 -10.12 -10.88 -0.67
CA ASP A 114 -9.79 -11.37 -2.01
C ASP A 114 -10.13 -10.27 -3.03
N PHE A 115 -9.10 -9.65 -3.60
CA PHE A 115 -9.29 -8.57 -4.58
C PHE A 115 -10.00 -9.06 -5.85
N LYS A 116 -9.92 -10.35 -6.15
CA LYS A 116 -10.55 -10.93 -7.34
C LYS A 116 -12.07 -10.88 -7.29
N LYS A 117 -12.64 -10.79 -6.07
CA LYS A 117 -14.08 -10.71 -5.87
C LYS A 117 -14.65 -9.31 -6.07
N GLU A 118 -13.79 -8.29 -6.19
CA GLU A 118 -14.24 -6.92 -6.40
C GLU A 118 -14.85 -6.77 -7.81
N LYS A 119 -16.04 -6.20 -7.88
CA LYS A 119 -16.78 -6.05 -9.14
C LYS A 119 -16.30 -4.86 -9.97
N SER A 120 -15.95 -3.75 -9.33
CA SER A 120 -15.43 -2.57 -10.02
C SER A 120 -14.00 -2.83 -10.48
N GLN A 121 -13.75 -2.74 -11.79
CA GLN A 121 -12.41 -2.96 -12.34
C GLN A 121 -11.40 -1.94 -11.83
N GLN A 122 -11.82 -0.70 -11.67
CA GLN A 122 -10.96 0.36 -11.15
C GLN A 122 -10.58 0.09 -9.68
N THR A 123 -11.57 -0.20 -8.84
CA THR A 123 -11.33 -0.53 -7.43
C THR A 123 -10.48 -1.79 -7.29
N LYS A 124 -10.72 -2.80 -8.14
CA LYS A 124 -9.94 -4.03 -8.17
C LYS A 124 -8.46 -3.75 -8.42
N LYS A 125 -8.11 -2.80 -9.30
CA LYS A 125 -6.71 -2.43 -9.55
C LYS A 125 -6.03 -1.88 -8.29
N PHE A 126 -6.73 -1.03 -7.52
CA PHE A 126 -6.21 -0.53 -6.24
C PHE A 126 -5.97 -1.65 -5.25
N TYR A 127 -6.95 -2.54 -5.10
CA TYR A 127 -6.85 -3.66 -4.16
C TYR A 127 -5.74 -4.64 -4.56
N LYS A 128 -5.63 -4.92 -5.86
CA LYS A 128 -4.56 -5.78 -6.39
C LYS A 128 -3.19 -5.17 -6.14
N ALA A 129 -3.04 -3.86 -6.40
CA ALA A 129 -1.78 -3.15 -6.15
C ALA A 129 -1.40 -3.23 -4.67
N ALA A 130 -2.34 -3.00 -3.76
CA ALA A 130 -2.11 -3.10 -2.32
C ALA A 130 -1.72 -4.52 -1.92
N TYR A 131 -2.41 -5.52 -2.44
CA TYR A 131 -2.13 -6.93 -2.17
C TYR A 131 -0.70 -7.30 -2.57
N TYR A 132 -0.30 -7.01 -3.80
CA TYR A 132 1.04 -7.38 -4.28
C TYR A 132 2.15 -6.55 -3.65
N LEU A 133 1.86 -5.31 -3.23
CA LEU A 133 2.82 -4.57 -2.43
C LEU A 133 3.07 -5.29 -1.10
N GLY A 134 2.02 -5.82 -0.48
CA GLY A 134 2.15 -6.67 0.71
C GLY A 134 3.01 -7.90 0.43
N VAL A 135 2.77 -8.58 -0.69
CA VAL A 135 3.54 -9.76 -1.09
C VAL A 135 5.04 -9.44 -1.19
N ILE A 136 5.41 -8.38 -1.90
CA ILE A 136 6.83 -8.05 -2.09
C ILE A 136 7.49 -7.58 -0.78
N PHE A 137 6.78 -6.84 0.06
CA PHE A 137 7.33 -6.39 1.35
C PHE A 137 7.51 -7.54 2.33
N SER A 138 6.67 -8.58 2.26
CA SER A 138 6.78 -9.74 3.15
C SER A 138 8.07 -10.54 2.95
N LYS A 139 8.74 -10.34 1.84
CA LYS A 139 9.96 -11.06 1.49
C LYS A 139 11.22 -10.44 2.08
N GLU A 140 11.10 -9.29 2.74
CA GLU A 140 12.23 -8.56 3.30
C GLU A 140 11.89 -8.05 4.71
N GLU A 141 12.93 -7.69 5.47
CA GLU A 141 12.74 -7.02 6.75
C GLU A 141 12.23 -5.59 6.52
N THR A 142 11.46 -5.08 7.48
CA THR A 142 10.86 -3.74 7.40
C THR A 142 11.90 -2.66 7.12
N LYS A 143 13.04 -2.69 7.82
CA LYS A 143 14.12 -1.71 7.62
C LYS A 143 14.66 -1.74 6.20
N ASP A 144 14.73 -2.91 5.57
CA ASP A 144 15.24 -3.06 4.21
C ASP A 144 14.22 -2.53 3.20
N CYS A 145 12.94 -2.67 3.46
CA CYS A 145 11.89 -2.06 2.64
C CYS A 145 12.06 -0.54 2.61
N PHE A 146 12.23 0.09 3.76
CA PHE A 146 12.45 1.54 3.85
C PHE A 146 13.74 1.96 3.15
N TYR A 147 14.82 1.25 3.43
CA TYR A 147 16.14 1.56 2.85
C TYR A 147 16.12 1.48 1.33
N LYS A 148 15.62 0.38 0.78
CA LYS A 148 15.60 0.16 -0.68
C LYS A 148 14.72 1.16 -1.42
N LEU A 149 13.69 1.66 -0.78
CA LEU A 149 12.77 2.64 -1.38
C LEU A 149 13.17 4.08 -1.10
N GLY A 150 14.25 4.31 -0.35
CA GLY A 150 14.74 5.65 -0.07
C GLY A 150 13.88 6.41 0.93
N VAL A 151 13.17 5.72 1.81
CA VAL A 151 12.33 6.32 2.85
C VAL A 151 13.09 6.24 4.17
N PHE A 152 13.39 7.38 4.76
CA PHE A 152 14.18 7.46 6.00
C PHE A 152 13.37 8.00 7.19
N LYS A 153 12.14 8.44 6.96
CA LYS A 153 11.29 8.98 8.01
C LYS A 153 9.81 8.78 7.65
N VAL A 154 9.02 8.32 8.62
CA VAL A 154 7.57 8.18 8.52
C VAL A 154 6.85 8.94 9.64
#